data_0f906158e7c2448402680d93c3be9a42
#
_entry.id   0f906158e7c2448402680d93c3be9a42
#
_cell.length_a   1.000
_cell.length_b   1.000
_cell.length_c   1.000
_cell.angle_alpha   90.00
_cell.angle_beta   90.00
_cell.angle_gamma   90.00
#
_symmetry.space_group_name_H-M   'P 1'
#
loop_
_entity.id
_entity.type
_entity.pdbx_description
1 polymer ?
#
loop_
_entity_poly.entity_id
_entity_poly.type
_entity_poly.pdbx_seq_one_letter_code
_entity_poly.pdbx_strand_id
1 'polypeptide(L)'
;MLTVRQERVRELLKREIGEAIRREFDVSEVGLINVNDIDLAGDLKSAVVFVSIFGNADQQKRGIARLTQHRIRIQAIVASAVVLKFTPVLRFVMDESVVRGNRVMQIIEELEKNPPPSPAVPPESKE
;
A
#
# COMPACT_ATOMS: atom_id res chain seq x y z
N MET A 1 -10.26 -13.87 -13.72
CA MET A 1 -9.57 -12.92 -14.61
C MET A 1 -10.43 -11.69 -14.81
N LEU A 2 -9.83 -10.51 -14.80
CA LEU A 2 -10.58 -9.27 -14.98
C LEU A 2 -10.85 -9.04 -16.46
N THR A 3 -12.02 -8.46 -16.74
CA THR A 3 -12.32 -8.00 -18.10
C THR A 3 -11.50 -6.75 -18.39
N VAL A 4 -11.47 -6.35 -19.67
CA VAL A 4 -10.76 -5.12 -20.06
C VAL A 4 -11.33 -3.92 -19.32
N ARG A 5 -12.64 -3.85 -19.17
CA ARG A 5 -13.29 -2.76 -18.44
C ARG A 5 -12.86 -2.76 -16.97
N GLN A 6 -12.85 -3.92 -16.33
CA GLN A 6 -12.45 -4.03 -14.94
C GLN A 6 -10.99 -3.64 -14.76
N GLU A 7 -10.13 -4.01 -15.69
CA GLU A 7 -8.74 -3.63 -15.64
C GLU A 7 -8.56 -2.10 -15.73
N ARG A 8 -9.31 -1.46 -16.62
CA ARG A 8 -9.25 0.00 -16.74
C ARG A 8 -9.74 0.69 -15.50
N VAL A 9 -10.82 0.20 -14.91
CA VAL A 9 -11.35 0.75 -13.67
C VAL A 9 -10.32 0.59 -12.56
N ARG A 10 -9.70 -0.58 -12.48
CA ARG A 10 -8.69 -0.85 -11.47
C ARG A 10 -7.51 0.13 -11.58
N GLU A 11 -7.01 0.34 -12.79
CA GLU A 11 -5.87 1.25 -12.98
C GLU A 11 -6.26 2.69 -12.66
N LEU A 12 -7.45 3.10 -13.05
CA LEU A 12 -7.93 4.44 -12.78
C LEU A 12 -8.10 4.67 -11.27
N LEU A 13 -8.70 3.68 -10.58
CA LEU A 13 -8.84 3.76 -9.13
C LEU A 13 -7.49 3.84 -8.45
N LYS A 14 -6.55 3.02 -8.89
CA LYS A 14 -5.22 3.01 -8.31
C LYS A 14 -4.57 4.39 -8.39
N ARG A 15 -4.67 5.03 -9.54
CA ARG A 15 -4.11 6.36 -9.73
C ARG A 15 -4.80 7.40 -8.87
N GLU A 16 -6.13 7.41 -8.89
CA GLU A 16 -6.89 8.44 -8.19
C GLU A 16 -6.79 8.28 -6.67
N ILE A 17 -6.80 7.05 -6.18
CA ILE A 17 -6.62 6.80 -4.75
C ILE A 17 -5.22 7.24 -4.33
N GLY A 18 -4.21 6.90 -5.12
CA GLY A 18 -2.84 7.32 -4.82
C GLY A 18 -2.70 8.82 -4.74
N GLU A 19 -3.32 9.55 -5.65
CA GLU A 19 -3.26 11.01 -5.64
C GLU A 19 -4.03 11.60 -4.47
N ALA A 20 -5.19 11.01 -4.15
CA ALA A 20 -5.97 11.48 -3.00
C ALA A 20 -5.17 11.33 -1.72
N ILE A 21 -4.49 10.21 -1.55
CA ILE A 21 -3.67 9.97 -0.37
C ILE A 21 -2.55 11.00 -0.28
N ARG A 22 -1.87 11.27 -1.39
CA ARG A 22 -0.78 12.23 -1.39
C ARG A 22 -1.24 13.63 -1.02
N ARG A 23 -2.48 13.98 -1.38
CA ARG A 23 -3.02 15.30 -1.04
C ARG A 23 -3.54 15.39 0.38
N GLU A 24 -4.07 14.28 0.91
CA GLU A 24 -4.72 14.29 2.21
C GLU A 24 -3.78 14.08 3.38
N PHE A 25 -2.63 13.45 3.15
CA PHE A 25 -1.76 13.05 4.24
C PHE A 25 -0.36 13.63 4.09
N ASP A 26 0.23 13.98 5.23
CA ASP A 26 1.59 14.50 5.29
C ASP A 26 2.58 13.35 5.47
N VAL A 27 3.57 13.28 4.60
CA VAL A 27 4.58 12.23 4.65
C VAL A 27 5.32 12.21 5.99
N SER A 28 5.52 13.38 6.59
CA SER A 28 6.22 13.43 7.88
C SER A 28 5.42 12.75 8.98
N GLU A 29 4.12 12.68 8.84
CA GLU A 29 3.26 12.09 9.85
C GLU A 29 3.04 10.60 9.62
N VAL A 30 2.71 10.22 8.40
CA VAL A 30 2.26 8.86 8.11
C VAL A 30 3.23 8.09 7.24
N GLY A 31 4.38 8.67 6.91
CA GLY A 31 5.31 8.04 5.98
C GLY A 31 4.84 8.18 4.55
N LEU A 32 5.60 7.59 3.64
CA LEU A 32 5.24 7.60 2.23
C LEU A 32 4.35 6.41 1.94
N ILE A 33 3.09 6.68 1.65
CA ILE A 33 2.11 5.64 1.37
C ILE A 33 2.03 5.44 -0.13
N ASN A 34 2.22 4.20 -0.55
CA ASN A 34 2.15 3.82 -1.95
C ASN A 34 1.03 2.80 -2.14
N VAL A 35 0.19 3.02 -3.17
CA VAL A 35 -0.83 2.06 -3.53
C VAL A 35 -0.19 1.05 -4.47
N ASN A 36 -0.04 -0.18 -4.00
CA ASN A 36 0.64 -1.21 -4.76
C ASN A 36 -0.29 -1.89 -5.75
N ASP A 37 -1.50 -2.18 -5.31
CA ASP A 37 -2.45 -2.89 -6.16
C ASP A 37 -3.86 -2.71 -5.60
N ILE A 38 -4.84 -3.07 -6.42
CA ILE A 38 -6.25 -3.03 -6.04
C ILE A 38 -6.89 -4.34 -6.47
N ASP A 39 -7.55 -5.00 -5.53
CA ASP A 39 -8.32 -6.20 -5.82
C ASP A 39 -9.79 -5.78 -5.92
N LEU A 40 -10.26 -5.65 -7.16
CA LEU A 40 -11.58 -5.14 -7.46
C LEU A 40 -12.57 -6.29 -7.57
N ALA A 41 -13.65 -6.21 -6.82
CA ALA A 41 -14.69 -7.24 -6.90
C ALA A 41 -15.34 -7.23 -8.28
N GLY A 42 -15.82 -8.40 -8.70
CA GLY A 42 -16.38 -8.55 -10.03
C GLY A 42 -17.57 -7.66 -10.30
N ASP A 43 -18.35 -7.33 -9.26
CA ASP A 43 -19.52 -6.44 -9.39
C ASP A 43 -19.14 -4.96 -9.28
N LEU A 44 -17.85 -4.65 -9.08
CA LEU A 44 -17.32 -3.29 -8.96
C LEU A 44 -17.85 -2.54 -7.75
N LYS A 45 -18.39 -3.22 -6.76
CA LYS A 45 -19.00 -2.57 -5.59
C LYS A 45 -18.05 -2.48 -4.40
N SER A 46 -16.96 -3.25 -4.42
CA SER A 46 -15.98 -3.19 -3.35
C SER A 46 -14.59 -3.40 -3.91
N ALA A 47 -13.60 -2.90 -3.21
CA ALA A 47 -12.21 -3.01 -3.63
C ALA A 47 -11.31 -3.06 -2.40
N VAL A 48 -10.33 -3.95 -2.45
CA VAL A 48 -9.28 -4.00 -1.43
C VAL A 48 -8.07 -3.28 -2.00
N VAL A 49 -7.60 -2.27 -1.27
CA VAL A 49 -6.47 -1.45 -1.70
C VAL A 49 -5.25 -1.90 -0.91
N PHE A 50 -4.28 -2.47 -1.61
CA PHE A 50 -3.05 -2.92 -0.98
C PHE A 50 -2.04 -1.80 -1.01
N VAL A 51 -1.57 -1.40 0.18
CA VAL A 51 -0.66 -0.29 0.32
C VAL A 51 0.62 -0.72 1.01
N SER A 52 1.71 -0.05 0.70
CA SER A 52 2.94 -0.13 1.49
C SER A 52 3.24 1.25 2.03
N ILE A 53 3.81 1.30 3.22
CA ILE A 53 4.13 2.55 3.88
C ILE A 53 5.60 2.55 4.21
N PHE A 54 6.35 3.47 3.59
CA PHE A 54 7.78 3.60 3.82
C PHE A 54 7.99 4.62 4.93
N GLY A 55 8.40 4.13 6.08
CA GLY A 55 8.60 4.95 7.26
C GLY A 55 8.90 4.07 8.45
N ASN A 56 9.01 4.68 9.62
CA ASN A 56 9.24 3.91 10.84
C ASN A 56 7.95 3.23 11.31
N ALA A 57 8.07 2.45 12.37
CA ALA A 57 6.94 1.65 12.84
C ALA A 57 5.76 2.52 13.26
N ASP A 58 6.02 3.65 13.90
CA ASP A 58 4.96 4.55 14.33
C ASP A 58 4.25 5.19 13.13
N GLN A 59 5.01 5.57 12.11
CA GLN A 59 4.44 6.13 10.90
C GLN A 59 3.58 5.09 10.19
N GLN A 60 4.02 3.85 10.15
CA GLN A 60 3.25 2.79 9.50
C GLN A 60 1.91 2.58 10.22
N LYS A 61 1.94 2.56 11.55
CA LYS A 61 0.71 2.41 12.33
C LYS A 61 -0.22 3.59 12.13
N ARG A 62 0.32 4.80 12.20
CA ARG A 62 -0.50 6.00 11.97
C ARG A 62 -1.08 6.01 10.56
N GLY A 63 -0.28 5.60 9.58
CA GLY A 63 -0.71 5.61 8.20
C GLY A 63 -1.91 4.74 7.96
N ILE A 64 -1.85 3.47 8.42
CA ILE A 64 -2.98 2.58 8.19
C ILE A 64 -4.21 3.03 8.97
N ALA A 65 -4.01 3.57 10.16
CA ALA A 65 -5.12 4.09 10.97
C ALA A 65 -5.78 5.29 10.30
N ARG A 66 -4.97 6.21 9.75
CA ARG A 66 -5.50 7.38 9.06
C ARG A 66 -6.23 7.01 7.79
N LEU A 67 -5.71 6.03 7.04
CA LEU A 67 -6.40 5.55 5.85
C LEU A 67 -7.78 5.02 6.20
N THR A 68 -7.87 4.24 7.27
CA THR A 68 -9.14 3.68 7.71
C THR A 68 -10.09 4.78 8.17
N GLN A 69 -9.58 5.75 8.92
CA GLN A 69 -10.40 6.86 9.42
C GLN A 69 -10.91 7.75 8.30
N HIS A 70 -10.11 7.94 7.26
CA HIS A 70 -10.46 8.84 6.16
C HIS A 70 -11.02 8.09 4.95
N ARG A 71 -11.42 6.85 5.13
CA ARG A 71 -11.92 6.02 4.03
C ARG A 71 -13.06 6.70 3.28
N ILE A 72 -14.03 7.22 4.00
CA ILE A 72 -15.21 7.84 3.37
C ILE A 72 -14.79 9.07 2.58
N ARG A 73 -13.87 9.87 3.13
CA ARG A 73 -13.41 11.06 2.43
C ARG A 73 -12.65 10.69 1.16
N ILE A 74 -11.81 9.68 1.22
CA ILE A 74 -11.08 9.21 0.02
C ILE A 74 -12.06 8.70 -1.02
N GLN A 75 -13.08 7.95 -0.59
CA GLN A 75 -14.11 7.48 -1.50
C GLN A 75 -14.84 8.64 -2.18
N ALA A 76 -15.12 9.71 -1.44
CA ALA A 76 -15.79 10.87 -2.00
C ALA A 76 -14.90 11.58 -3.04
N ILE A 77 -13.60 11.70 -2.76
CA ILE A 77 -12.68 12.30 -3.70
C ILE A 77 -12.60 11.47 -4.98
N VAL A 78 -12.50 10.16 -4.83
CA VAL A 78 -12.44 9.26 -5.98
C VAL A 78 -13.74 9.32 -6.78
N ALA A 79 -14.87 9.40 -6.10
CA ALA A 79 -16.17 9.46 -6.75
C ALA A 79 -16.30 10.68 -7.65
N SER A 80 -15.68 11.78 -7.26
CA SER A 80 -15.73 13.01 -8.09
C SER A 80 -14.78 12.94 -9.29
N ALA A 81 -13.78 12.06 -9.23
CA ALA A 81 -12.78 11.95 -10.29
C ALA A 81 -13.04 10.81 -11.25
N VAL A 82 -13.75 9.78 -10.82
CA VAL A 82 -13.98 8.57 -11.61
C VAL A 82 -15.48 8.39 -11.80
N VAL A 83 -15.90 8.36 -13.05
CA VAL A 83 -17.31 8.19 -13.36
C VAL A 83 -17.65 6.71 -13.34
N LEU A 84 -18.30 6.27 -12.27
CA LEU A 84 -18.75 4.90 -12.10
C LEU A 84 -20.20 4.92 -11.64
N LYS A 85 -20.92 3.84 -11.95
CA LYS A 85 -22.30 3.72 -11.49
C LYS A 85 -22.37 3.73 -9.97
N PHE A 86 -21.42 3.03 -9.33
CA PHE A 86 -21.29 3.02 -7.88
C PHE A 86 -19.83 3.24 -7.55
N THR A 87 -19.56 4.03 -6.50
CA THR A 87 -18.21 4.13 -5.98
C THR A 87 -17.95 2.89 -5.13
N PRO A 88 -16.90 2.13 -5.43
CA PRO A 88 -16.61 0.94 -4.63
C PRO A 88 -16.32 1.29 -3.19
N VAL A 89 -16.75 0.43 -2.28
CA VAL A 89 -16.36 0.56 -0.88
C VAL A 89 -14.90 0.14 -0.78
N LEU A 90 -14.07 1.02 -0.25
CA LEU A 90 -12.62 0.79 -0.18
C LEU A 90 -12.25 0.18 1.16
N ARG A 91 -11.32 -0.76 1.13
CA ARG A 91 -10.73 -1.32 2.32
C ARG A 91 -9.21 -1.29 2.13
N PHE A 92 -8.51 -0.70 3.08
CA PHE A 92 -7.06 -0.54 3.00
C PHE A 92 -6.37 -1.63 3.80
N VAL A 93 -5.42 -2.30 3.16
CA VAL A 93 -4.70 -3.42 3.76
C VAL A 93 -3.21 -3.26 3.45
N MET A 94 -2.37 -3.52 4.45
CA MET A 94 -0.92 -3.53 4.22
C MET A 94 -0.55 -4.69 3.31
N ASP A 95 0.26 -4.40 2.32
CA ASP A 95 0.74 -5.41 1.39
C ASP A 95 1.95 -6.10 1.99
N GLU A 96 1.71 -7.19 2.69
CA GLU A 96 2.77 -7.89 3.40
C GLU A 96 3.74 -8.58 2.46
N SER A 97 3.31 -8.90 1.25
CA SER A 97 4.21 -9.53 0.30
C SER A 97 5.34 -8.59 -0.09
N VAL A 98 5.04 -7.29 -0.25
CA VAL A 98 6.06 -6.29 -0.53
C VAL A 98 6.97 -6.10 0.68
N VAL A 99 6.39 -6.05 1.87
CA VAL A 99 7.20 -5.91 3.09
C VAL A 99 8.14 -7.09 3.24
N ARG A 100 7.64 -8.31 3.01
CA ARG A 100 8.48 -9.50 3.08
C ARG A 100 9.58 -9.47 2.05
N GLY A 101 9.26 -9.08 0.82
CA GLY A 101 10.24 -8.99 -0.25
C GLY A 101 11.35 -8.02 0.09
N ASN A 102 10.99 -6.84 0.58
CA ASN A 102 11.97 -5.84 0.96
C ASN A 102 12.87 -6.35 2.09
N ARG A 103 12.29 -7.04 3.06
CA ARG A 103 13.07 -7.58 4.16
C ARG A 103 14.06 -8.63 3.68
N VAL A 104 13.64 -9.50 2.78
CA VAL A 104 14.53 -10.51 2.23
C VAL A 104 15.67 -9.86 1.47
N MET A 105 15.39 -8.84 0.68
CA MET A 105 16.43 -8.13 -0.04
C MET A 105 17.41 -7.45 0.89
N GLN A 106 16.93 -6.86 1.97
CA GLN A 106 17.82 -6.24 2.96
C GLN A 106 18.75 -7.27 3.59
N ILE A 107 18.21 -8.43 3.93
CA ILE A 107 19.03 -9.50 4.52
C ILE A 107 20.10 -9.96 3.54
N ILE A 108 19.75 -10.13 2.28
CA ILE A 108 20.70 -10.53 1.27
C ILE A 108 21.81 -9.49 1.12
N GLU A 109 21.44 -8.21 1.07
CA GLU A 109 22.42 -7.14 0.95
C GLU A 109 23.37 -7.10 2.13
N GLU A 110 22.84 -7.32 3.33
CA GLU A 110 23.68 -7.34 4.51
C GLU A 110 24.68 -8.49 4.49
N LEU A 111 24.21 -9.64 4.05
CA LEU A 111 25.10 -10.80 3.94
C LEU A 111 26.19 -10.59 2.91
N GLU A 112 25.90 -9.89 1.84
CA GLU A 112 26.90 -9.59 0.82
C GLU A 112 27.91 -8.55 1.30
N LYS A 113 27.42 -7.53 2.01
CA LYS A 113 28.30 -6.48 2.50
C LYS A 113 29.15 -6.93 3.69
N ASN A 114 28.52 -7.67 4.60
CA ASN A 114 29.15 -8.10 5.83
C ASN A 114 28.90 -9.58 6.02
N PRO A 115 29.64 -10.43 5.30
CA PRO A 115 29.41 -11.87 5.46
C PRO A 115 29.67 -12.25 6.90
N PRO A 116 28.84 -13.10 7.48
CA PRO A 116 29.03 -13.47 8.87
C PRO A 116 30.32 -14.23 9.02
N PRO A 117 31.08 -13.94 10.08
CA PRO A 117 32.33 -14.68 10.33
C PRO A 117 32.05 -16.14 10.63
N SER A 118 30.85 -16.43 11.06
CA SER A 118 30.46 -17.81 11.28
C SER A 118 28.99 -17.92 10.91
N PRO A 119 28.57 -19.10 10.46
CA PRO A 119 27.19 -19.25 10.02
C PRO A 119 26.16 -19.06 11.13
N ALA A 120 26.59 -19.10 12.36
CA ALA A 120 25.67 -18.98 13.47
C ALA A 120 25.22 -17.56 13.74
N VAL A 121 25.88 -16.57 13.14
CA VAL A 121 25.55 -15.18 13.44
C VAL A 121 24.28 -14.79 12.72
N PRO A 122 23.23 -14.42 13.45
CA PRO A 122 22.00 -13.99 12.81
C PRO A 122 22.17 -12.62 12.20
N PRO A 123 21.67 -12.39 11.02
CA PRO A 123 21.82 -11.10 10.38
C PRO A 123 21.16 -9.97 11.15
N GLU A 124 20.06 -10.25 11.79
CA GLU A 124 19.34 -9.21 12.45
C GLU A 124 20.06 -8.69 13.65
N SER A 125 20.94 -9.46 14.23
CA SER A 125 21.63 -9.00 15.42
C SER A 125 22.72 -8.01 15.10
N LYS A 126 23.07 -7.86 13.86
CA LYS A 126 24.08 -6.97 13.48
C LYS A 126 23.61 -5.64 13.20
N GLU A 127 22.52 -5.56 13.03
CA GLU A 127 22.16 -4.42 12.43
C GLU A 127 21.39 -3.57 13.07
#